data_e9c4dc4c0da45ff0787120bef2fca8ff
#
_entry.id   e9c4dc4c0da45ff0787120bef2fca8ff
#
_cell.length_a   1.000
_cell.length_b   1.000
_cell.length_c   1.000
_cell.angle_alpha   90.00
_cell.angle_beta   90.00
_cell.angle_gamma   90.00
#
_symmetry.space_group_name_H-M   'P 1'
#
loop_
_entity.id
_entity.type
_entity.pdbx_description
1 polymer ?
#
loop_
_entity_poly.entity_id
_entity_poly.type
_entity_poly.pdbx_seq_one_letter_code
_entity_poly.pdbx_strand_id
1 'polypeptide(L)'
;MGSVIAVVGLALLDSLSLGTLVIPLALIVHWRAVKVPALTAYLITVAAVYFLLGLGILLGFAGLGSIAERVTQTDVFPWITLILGAVLALFGIFAPNPRKPEPGQLPKRAAGATSSVPSMVALGLGASLTEAATMLPYIAAMGIIGSWDIPSVAKAGAVGVYCLVMILPTVILATVALLFGQKFFPRLERLIP
;
A
#
# COMPACT_ATOMS: atom_id res chain seq x y z
N MET A 1 23.51 0.39 8.42
CA MET A 1 22.43 -0.12 9.31
C MET A 1 21.25 0.86 9.40
N GLY A 2 21.45 2.18 9.53
CA GLY A 2 20.33 3.15 9.60
C GLY A 2 19.35 3.11 8.43
N SER A 3 19.83 2.92 7.20
CA SER A 3 18.98 2.86 6.01
C SER A 3 18.04 1.65 5.98
N VAL A 4 18.47 0.50 6.49
CA VAL A 4 17.62 -0.71 6.59
C VAL A 4 16.50 -0.49 7.62
N ILE A 5 16.83 0.09 8.77
CA ILE A 5 15.85 0.42 9.82
C ILE A 5 14.81 1.41 9.27
N ALA A 6 15.25 2.41 8.50
CA ALA A 6 14.36 3.37 7.86
C ALA A 6 13.41 2.68 6.88
N VAL A 7 13.90 1.77 6.03
CA VAL A 7 13.07 1.01 5.08
C VAL A 7 12.04 0.14 5.79
N VAL A 8 12.42 -0.54 6.87
CA VAL A 8 11.49 -1.34 7.69
C VAL A 8 10.45 -0.45 8.37
N GLY A 9 10.87 0.70 8.92
CA GLY A 9 9.94 1.67 9.52
C GLY A 9 8.93 2.21 8.50
N LEU A 10 9.37 2.51 7.27
CA LEU A 10 8.49 2.93 6.19
C LEU A 10 7.53 1.82 5.76
N ALA A 11 8.00 0.55 5.73
CA ALA A 11 7.13 -0.59 5.44
C ALA A 11 6.04 -0.78 6.50
N LEU A 12 6.37 -0.57 7.78
CA LEU A 12 5.40 -0.60 8.86
C LEU A 12 4.41 0.56 8.80
N LEU A 13 4.83 1.76 8.42
CA LEU A 13 3.93 2.88 8.17
C LEU A 13 2.98 2.58 7.01
N ASP A 14 3.50 2.03 5.93
CA ASP A 14 2.73 1.66 4.74
C ASP A 14 1.72 0.53 5.04
N SER A 15 2.05 -0.36 6.00
CA SER A 15 1.18 -1.43 6.46
C SER A 15 -0.12 -0.93 7.12
N LEU A 16 -0.13 0.31 7.61
CA LEU A 16 -1.30 0.93 8.24
C LEU A 16 -2.23 1.62 7.21
N SER A 17 -1.98 1.41 5.92
CA SER A 17 -2.76 2.02 4.85
C SER A 17 -4.18 1.43 4.74
N LEU A 18 -5.04 2.15 4.01
CA LEU A 18 -6.41 1.72 3.77
C LEU A 18 -6.50 0.36 3.07
N GLY A 19 -5.67 0.12 2.05
CA GLY A 19 -5.69 -1.12 1.28
C GLY A 19 -5.05 -2.28 2.02
N THR A 20 -3.97 -2.05 2.76
CA THR A 20 -3.26 -3.16 3.40
C THR A 20 -3.89 -3.60 4.71
N LEU A 21 -4.50 -2.69 5.48
CA LEU A 21 -5.06 -3.00 6.81
C LEU A 21 -6.57 -2.81 6.88
N VAL A 22 -7.09 -1.64 6.47
CA VAL A 22 -8.49 -1.28 6.74
C VAL A 22 -9.46 -2.12 5.93
N ILE A 23 -9.20 -2.32 4.62
CA ILE A 23 -10.08 -3.12 3.76
C ILE A 23 -10.12 -4.58 4.21
N PRO A 24 -8.99 -5.30 4.41
CA PRO A 24 -8.99 -6.66 4.93
C PRO A 24 -9.71 -6.80 6.27
N LEU A 25 -9.46 -5.89 7.21
CA LEU A 25 -10.12 -5.90 8.51
C LEU A 25 -11.63 -5.71 8.38
N ALA A 26 -12.07 -4.76 7.55
CA ALA A 26 -13.48 -4.52 7.29
C ALA A 26 -14.15 -5.72 6.62
N LEU A 27 -13.46 -6.44 5.73
CA LEU A 27 -13.96 -7.68 5.12
C LEU A 27 -14.11 -8.79 6.15
N ILE A 28 -13.12 -8.99 7.04
CA ILE A 28 -13.18 -9.98 8.12
C ILE A 28 -14.38 -9.70 9.04
N VAL A 29 -14.57 -8.46 9.44
CA VAL A 29 -15.70 -8.04 10.29
C VAL A 29 -17.03 -8.22 9.57
N HIS A 30 -17.12 -7.81 8.30
CA HIS A 30 -18.33 -7.96 7.50
C HIS A 30 -18.75 -9.42 7.27
N TRP A 31 -17.80 -10.28 6.97
CA TRP A 31 -18.07 -11.70 6.79
C TRP A 31 -18.28 -12.46 8.10
N ARG A 32 -17.94 -11.84 9.23
CA ARG A 32 -17.90 -12.51 10.55
C ARG A 32 -17.08 -13.81 10.54
N ALA A 33 -16.19 -13.92 9.60
CA ALA A 33 -15.32 -15.07 9.38
C ALA A 33 -14.10 -14.68 8.54
N VAL A 34 -12.99 -15.36 8.72
CA VAL A 34 -11.83 -15.22 7.84
C VAL A 34 -11.97 -16.20 6.67
N LYS A 35 -12.29 -15.69 5.48
CA LYS A 35 -12.31 -16.46 4.24
C LYS A 35 -10.90 -16.50 3.67
N VAL A 36 -10.09 -17.46 4.11
CA VAL A 36 -8.66 -17.58 3.80
C VAL A 36 -8.35 -17.41 2.31
N PRO A 37 -8.98 -18.17 1.37
CA PRO A 37 -8.62 -18.04 -0.05
C PRO A 37 -8.92 -16.66 -0.63
N ALA A 38 -9.99 -16.02 -0.19
CA ALA A 38 -10.38 -14.70 -0.64
C ALA A 38 -9.40 -13.62 -0.11
N LEU A 39 -9.07 -13.69 1.17
CA LEU A 39 -8.15 -12.75 1.81
C LEU A 39 -6.72 -12.90 1.28
N THR A 40 -6.26 -14.14 1.09
CA THR A 40 -4.95 -14.43 0.50
C THR A 40 -4.86 -13.90 -0.93
N ALA A 41 -5.88 -14.11 -1.75
CA ALA A 41 -5.92 -13.57 -3.11
C ALA A 41 -5.83 -12.04 -3.12
N TYR A 42 -6.53 -11.37 -2.21
CA TYR A 42 -6.46 -9.92 -2.04
C TYR A 42 -5.04 -9.47 -1.67
N LEU A 43 -4.45 -10.04 -0.62
CA LEU A 43 -3.13 -9.64 -0.11
C LEU A 43 -2.01 -9.93 -1.11
N ILE A 44 -2.06 -11.09 -1.81
CA ILE A 44 -1.10 -11.40 -2.87
C ILE A 44 -1.22 -10.37 -4.00
N THR A 45 -2.44 -9.99 -4.38
CA THR A 45 -2.65 -8.99 -5.44
C THR A 45 -2.05 -7.63 -5.04
N VAL A 46 -2.33 -7.17 -3.83
CA VAL A 46 -1.75 -5.91 -3.32
C VAL A 46 -0.22 -5.99 -3.30
N ALA A 47 0.34 -7.05 -2.70
CA ALA A 47 1.79 -7.23 -2.65
C ALA A 47 2.44 -7.31 -4.04
N ALA A 48 1.79 -7.99 -5.00
CA ALA A 48 2.28 -8.09 -6.37
C ALA A 48 2.27 -6.74 -7.10
N VAL A 49 1.19 -5.95 -6.94
CA VAL A 49 1.12 -4.59 -7.52
C VAL A 49 2.22 -3.70 -6.94
N TYR A 50 2.38 -3.69 -5.62
CA TYR A 50 3.45 -2.91 -4.98
C TYR A 50 4.83 -3.39 -5.43
N PHE A 51 5.05 -4.69 -5.48
CA PHE A 51 6.32 -5.25 -5.97
C PHE A 51 6.63 -4.82 -7.42
N LEU A 52 5.67 -4.92 -8.32
CA LEU A 52 5.84 -4.51 -9.72
C LEU A 52 6.07 -3.00 -9.85
N LEU A 53 5.34 -2.20 -9.08
CA LEU A 53 5.55 -0.74 -9.02
C LEU A 53 6.96 -0.41 -8.48
N GLY A 54 7.42 -1.11 -7.45
CA GLY A 54 8.77 -0.91 -6.90
C GLY A 54 9.86 -1.24 -7.89
N LEU A 55 9.72 -2.36 -8.60
CA LEU A 55 10.65 -2.69 -9.68
C LEU A 55 10.62 -1.62 -10.77
N GLY A 56 9.44 -1.15 -11.16
CA GLY A 56 9.29 -0.07 -12.14
C GLY A 56 9.97 1.22 -11.70
N ILE A 57 9.83 1.61 -10.43
CA ILE A 57 10.50 2.79 -9.86
C ILE A 57 12.02 2.59 -9.85
N LEU A 58 12.52 1.43 -9.39
CA LEU A 58 13.95 1.15 -9.36
C LEU A 58 14.58 1.14 -10.76
N LEU A 59 13.88 0.55 -11.75
CA LEU A 59 14.31 0.56 -13.15
C LEU A 59 14.24 1.97 -13.74
N GLY A 60 13.21 2.73 -13.37
CA GLY A 60 13.06 4.14 -13.72
C GLY A 60 14.21 4.98 -13.18
N PHE A 61 14.58 4.84 -11.92
CA PHE A 61 15.75 5.52 -11.36
C PHE A 61 17.06 5.11 -12.04
N ALA A 62 17.23 3.82 -12.38
CA ALA A 62 18.42 3.34 -13.07
C ALA A 62 18.49 3.85 -14.53
N GLY A 63 17.35 3.88 -15.23
CA GLY A 63 17.27 4.35 -16.62
C GLY A 63 17.28 5.87 -16.78
N LEU A 64 16.74 6.57 -15.80
CA LEU A 64 16.63 8.04 -15.80
C LEU A 64 17.85 8.76 -15.23
N GLY A 65 18.81 8.03 -14.62
CA GLY A 65 19.99 8.64 -14.00
C GLY A 65 20.74 9.59 -14.96
N SER A 66 21.04 9.13 -16.15
CA SER A 66 21.70 9.95 -17.19
C SER A 66 20.81 11.03 -17.79
N ILE A 67 19.49 10.82 -17.81
CA ILE A 67 18.51 11.81 -18.27
C ILE A 67 18.25 12.82 -17.16
N ALA A 68 18.15 12.36 -15.90
CA ALA A 68 17.97 13.22 -14.73
C ALA A 68 19.14 14.17 -14.57
N GLU A 69 20.39 13.71 -14.73
CA GLU A 69 21.57 14.61 -14.69
C GLU A 69 21.49 15.70 -15.77
N ARG A 70 21.06 15.34 -16.98
CA ARG A 70 20.90 16.33 -18.06
C ARG A 70 19.75 17.31 -17.80
N VAL A 71 18.63 16.82 -17.25
CA VAL A 71 17.44 17.63 -16.99
C VAL A 71 17.64 18.51 -15.76
N THR A 72 18.29 18.01 -14.69
CA THR A 72 18.56 18.80 -13.49
C THR A 72 19.58 19.93 -13.72
N GLN A 73 20.43 19.82 -14.74
CA GLN A 73 21.38 20.87 -15.16
C GLN A 73 20.72 21.92 -16.06
N THR A 74 19.45 21.76 -16.40
CA THR A 74 18.73 22.72 -17.25
C THR A 74 18.04 23.75 -16.36
N ASP A 75 18.14 25.03 -16.67
CA ASP A 75 17.48 26.15 -15.97
C ASP A 75 15.95 26.01 -15.88
N VAL A 76 15.37 25.09 -16.67
CA VAL A 76 13.93 24.82 -16.72
C VAL A 76 13.49 23.82 -15.62
N PHE A 77 14.40 23.03 -15.06
CA PHE A 77 14.06 22.01 -14.05
C PHE A 77 13.41 22.57 -12.77
N PRO A 78 13.91 23.68 -12.17
CA PRO A 78 13.27 24.29 -11.02
C PRO A 78 11.82 24.74 -11.30
N TRP A 79 11.58 25.24 -12.50
CA TRP A 79 10.22 25.65 -12.92
C TRP A 79 9.28 24.48 -13.12
N ILE A 80 9.74 23.37 -13.70
CA ILE A 80 8.93 22.15 -13.84
C ILE A 80 8.57 21.60 -12.47
N THR A 81 9.52 21.51 -11.53
CA THR A 81 9.28 21.05 -10.16
C THR A 81 8.35 21.97 -9.39
N LEU A 82 8.50 23.29 -9.56
CA LEU A 82 7.63 24.29 -8.95
C LEU A 82 6.19 24.16 -9.46
N ILE A 83 6.01 24.06 -10.77
CA ILE A 83 4.68 23.93 -11.41
C ILE A 83 4.03 22.61 -10.99
N LEU A 84 4.77 21.50 -11.03
CA LEU A 84 4.26 20.19 -10.62
C LEU A 84 3.89 20.19 -9.12
N GLY A 85 4.74 20.75 -8.27
CA GLY A 85 4.45 20.91 -6.84
C GLY A 85 3.23 21.78 -6.58
N ALA A 86 3.09 22.90 -7.30
CA ALA A 86 1.93 23.79 -7.20
C ALA A 86 0.64 23.10 -7.66
N VAL A 87 0.68 22.35 -8.77
CA VAL A 87 -0.46 21.59 -9.27
C VAL A 87 -0.88 20.50 -8.26
N LEU A 88 0.08 19.78 -7.69
CA LEU A 88 -0.20 18.77 -6.65
C LEU A 88 -0.74 19.40 -5.37
N ALA A 89 -0.21 20.55 -4.95
CA ALA A 89 -0.72 21.29 -3.80
C ALA A 89 -2.15 21.81 -4.02
N LEU A 90 -2.43 22.38 -5.19
CA LEU A 90 -3.77 22.81 -5.58
C LEU A 90 -4.73 21.62 -5.64
N PHE A 91 -4.30 20.50 -6.23
CA PHE A 91 -5.10 19.28 -6.25
C PHE A 91 -5.37 18.78 -4.83
N GLY A 92 -4.39 18.81 -3.92
CA GLY A 92 -4.57 18.43 -2.51
C GLY A 92 -5.54 19.35 -1.77
N ILE A 93 -5.53 20.65 -2.03
CA ILE A 93 -6.41 21.65 -1.41
C ILE A 93 -7.85 21.54 -1.96
N PHE A 94 -7.99 21.35 -3.28
CA PHE A 94 -9.28 21.26 -3.95
C PHE A 94 -9.81 19.84 -4.11
N ALA A 95 -9.03 18.82 -3.75
CA ALA A 95 -9.50 17.45 -3.72
C ALA A 95 -10.73 17.36 -2.81
N PRO A 96 -11.87 16.86 -3.31
CA PRO A 96 -13.06 16.71 -2.48
C PRO A 96 -12.68 15.83 -1.30
N ASN A 97 -12.86 16.35 -0.07
CA ASN A 97 -12.61 15.61 1.16
C ASN A 97 -13.29 14.25 1.05
N PRO A 98 -12.56 13.14 1.09
CA PRO A 98 -13.18 11.83 1.10
C PRO A 98 -14.11 11.83 2.31
N ARG A 99 -15.43 11.72 2.05
CA ARG A 99 -16.42 11.60 3.12
C ARG A 99 -15.94 10.46 4.01
N LYS A 100 -15.67 10.77 5.28
CA LYS A 100 -15.29 9.77 6.27
C LYS A 100 -16.34 8.67 6.20
N PRO A 101 -15.96 7.40 5.96
CA PRO A 101 -16.93 6.32 6.06
C PRO A 101 -17.57 6.38 7.45
N GLU A 102 -18.88 6.31 7.51
CA GLU A 102 -19.55 6.19 8.80
C GLU A 102 -19.04 4.93 9.49
N PRO A 103 -18.85 4.97 10.83
CA PRO A 103 -18.41 3.80 11.59
C PRO A 103 -19.29 2.59 11.24
N GLY A 104 -18.68 1.51 10.74
CA GLY A 104 -19.39 0.30 10.33
C GLY A 104 -19.77 0.19 8.84
N GLN A 105 -19.59 1.25 8.03
CA GLN A 105 -19.80 1.15 6.59
C GLN A 105 -18.51 0.74 5.86
N LEU A 106 -18.58 -0.36 5.12
CA LEU A 106 -17.53 -0.75 4.18
C LEU A 106 -17.33 0.35 3.13
N PRO A 107 -16.09 0.63 2.70
CA PRO A 107 -15.87 1.42 1.50
C PRO A 107 -16.76 0.90 0.37
N LYS A 108 -17.45 1.78 -0.38
CA LYS A 108 -18.43 1.38 -1.41
C LYS A 108 -17.91 0.31 -2.38
N ARG A 109 -16.59 0.27 -2.62
CA ARG A 109 -15.93 -0.76 -3.44
C ARG A 109 -15.86 -2.13 -2.74
N ALA A 110 -15.76 -2.15 -1.42
CA ALA A 110 -15.72 -3.39 -0.64
C ALA A 110 -17.13 -3.92 -0.33
N ALA A 111 -18.14 -3.05 -0.24
CA ALA A 111 -19.51 -3.42 0.06
C ALA A 111 -20.15 -4.34 -1.02
N GLY A 112 -19.71 -4.22 -2.28
CA GLY A 112 -20.14 -5.09 -3.37
C GLY A 112 -19.24 -6.31 -3.61
N ALA A 113 -18.15 -6.45 -2.84
CA ALA A 113 -17.19 -7.52 -3.03
C ALA A 113 -17.74 -8.85 -2.54
N THR A 114 -17.99 -9.75 -3.46
CA THR A 114 -18.23 -11.16 -3.13
C THR A 114 -16.94 -11.79 -2.62
N SER A 115 -17.05 -12.87 -1.83
CA SER A 115 -15.87 -13.60 -1.33
C SER A 115 -15.19 -14.47 -2.40
N SER A 116 -15.48 -14.25 -3.67
CA SER A 116 -14.85 -14.99 -4.77
C SER A 116 -13.43 -14.46 -5.02
N VAL A 117 -12.52 -15.35 -5.40
CA VAL A 117 -11.13 -15.01 -5.71
C VAL A 117 -11.02 -13.89 -6.77
N PRO A 118 -11.75 -13.94 -7.92
CA PRO A 118 -11.67 -12.87 -8.92
C PRO A 118 -12.11 -11.51 -8.38
N SER A 119 -13.13 -11.49 -7.54
CA SER A 119 -13.64 -10.26 -6.90
C SER A 119 -12.60 -9.66 -5.96
N MET A 120 -11.86 -10.50 -5.22
CA MET A 120 -10.79 -10.07 -4.32
C MET A 120 -9.57 -9.55 -5.07
N VAL A 121 -9.22 -10.16 -6.19
CA VAL A 121 -8.17 -9.66 -7.10
C VAL A 121 -8.56 -8.28 -7.64
N ALA A 122 -9.78 -8.13 -8.16
CA ALA A 122 -10.26 -6.84 -8.66
C ALA A 122 -10.28 -5.77 -7.56
N LEU A 123 -10.68 -6.14 -6.34
CA LEU A 123 -10.66 -5.24 -5.18
C LEU A 123 -9.23 -4.84 -4.79
N GLY A 124 -8.29 -5.80 -4.78
CA GLY A 124 -6.88 -5.54 -4.50
C GLY A 124 -6.24 -4.60 -5.52
N LEU A 125 -6.49 -4.83 -6.81
CA LEU A 125 -6.06 -3.92 -7.88
C LEU A 125 -6.63 -2.51 -7.69
N GLY A 126 -7.94 -2.40 -7.44
CA GLY A 126 -8.60 -1.12 -7.22
C GLY A 126 -8.11 -0.37 -5.98
N ALA A 127 -7.82 -1.09 -4.89
CA ALA A 127 -7.24 -0.53 -3.68
C ALA A 127 -5.83 0.01 -3.94
N SER A 128 -4.95 -0.81 -4.53
CA SER A 128 -3.57 -0.41 -4.85
C SER A 128 -3.51 0.81 -5.78
N LEU A 129 -4.36 0.86 -6.80
CA LEU A 129 -4.44 2.02 -7.70
C LEU A 129 -4.93 3.29 -6.99
N THR A 130 -5.84 3.15 -6.04
CA THR A 130 -6.34 4.31 -5.28
C THR A 130 -5.27 4.83 -4.31
N GLU A 131 -4.47 3.95 -3.73
CA GLU A 131 -3.37 4.28 -2.83
C GLU A 131 -2.13 4.82 -3.55
N ALA A 132 -1.98 4.56 -4.85
CA ALA A 132 -0.83 5.03 -5.62
C ALA A 132 -0.59 6.55 -5.48
N ALA A 133 -1.65 7.34 -5.29
CA ALA A 133 -1.56 8.78 -5.07
C ALA A 133 -0.98 9.16 -3.68
N THR A 134 -0.99 8.26 -2.72
CA THR A 134 -0.57 8.50 -1.32
C THR A 134 0.66 7.67 -0.91
N MET A 135 1.31 7.01 -1.85
CA MET A 135 2.46 6.11 -1.62
C MET A 135 3.77 6.84 -1.25
N LEU A 136 3.73 7.95 -0.53
CA LEU A 136 4.94 8.69 -0.15
C LEU A 136 5.96 7.85 0.64
N PRO A 137 5.56 7.05 1.67
CA PRO A 137 6.50 6.19 2.39
C PRO A 137 7.14 5.15 1.46
N TYR A 138 6.36 4.59 0.54
CA TYR A 138 6.83 3.60 -0.43
C TYR A 138 7.88 4.19 -1.39
N ILE A 139 7.59 5.35 -1.98
CA ILE A 139 8.51 6.04 -2.90
C ILE A 139 9.81 6.40 -2.18
N ALA A 140 9.72 6.87 -0.92
CA ALA A 140 10.90 7.15 -0.09
C ALA A 140 11.73 5.88 0.16
N ALA A 141 11.08 4.75 0.46
CA ALA A 141 11.75 3.46 0.62
C ALA A 141 12.46 3.01 -0.67
N MET A 142 11.79 3.16 -1.82
CA MET A 142 12.39 2.84 -3.12
C MET A 142 13.60 3.73 -3.43
N GLY A 143 13.56 5.01 -3.07
CA GLY A 143 14.72 5.92 -3.17
C GLY A 143 15.90 5.45 -2.31
N ILE A 144 15.63 5.01 -1.07
CA ILE A 144 16.67 4.47 -0.18
C ILE A 144 17.24 3.17 -0.74
N ILE A 145 16.40 2.21 -1.16
CA ILE A 145 16.84 0.94 -1.75
C ILE A 145 17.61 1.18 -3.05
N GLY A 146 17.16 2.14 -3.86
CA GLY A 146 17.81 2.55 -5.09
C GLY A 146 19.24 3.05 -4.89
N SER A 147 19.49 3.77 -3.77
CA SER A 147 20.80 4.31 -3.42
C SER A 147 21.79 3.29 -2.86
N TRP A 148 21.35 2.06 -2.55
CA TRP A 148 22.26 1.04 -2.05
C TRP A 148 23.22 0.56 -3.14
N ASP A 149 24.48 0.40 -2.79
CA ASP A 149 25.50 -0.16 -3.69
C ASP A 149 25.48 -1.70 -3.63
N ILE A 150 24.39 -2.28 -4.15
CA ILE A 150 24.16 -3.73 -4.21
C ILE A 150 23.62 -4.11 -5.60
N PRO A 151 23.80 -5.37 -6.02
CA PRO A 151 23.27 -5.85 -7.30
C PRO A 151 21.75 -5.65 -7.44
N SER A 152 21.27 -5.41 -8.66
CA SER A 152 19.84 -5.18 -8.94
C SER A 152 18.93 -6.31 -8.43
N VAL A 153 19.41 -7.57 -8.47
CA VAL A 153 18.69 -8.72 -7.92
C VAL A 153 18.50 -8.59 -6.40
N ALA A 154 19.51 -8.10 -5.68
CA ALA A 154 19.42 -7.88 -4.24
C ALA A 154 18.46 -6.72 -3.93
N LYS A 155 18.44 -5.66 -4.75
CA LYS A 155 17.45 -4.57 -4.64
C LYS A 155 16.03 -5.10 -4.84
N ALA A 156 15.81 -5.94 -5.86
CA ALA A 156 14.52 -6.59 -6.09
C ALA A 156 14.10 -7.46 -4.89
N GLY A 157 15.06 -8.22 -4.31
CA GLY A 157 14.84 -8.97 -3.08
C GLY A 157 14.41 -8.08 -1.91
N ALA A 158 15.06 -6.91 -1.74
CA ALA A 158 14.71 -5.93 -0.71
C ALA A 158 13.28 -5.38 -0.88
N VAL A 159 12.85 -5.12 -2.13
CA VAL A 159 11.46 -4.74 -2.44
C VAL A 159 10.50 -5.85 -2.06
N GLY A 160 10.84 -7.11 -2.35
CA GLY A 160 10.04 -8.27 -1.94
C GLY A 160 9.88 -8.36 -0.43
N VAL A 161 10.97 -8.19 0.33
CA VAL A 161 10.94 -8.15 1.81
C VAL A 161 10.08 -6.97 2.30
N TYR A 162 10.20 -5.79 1.69
CA TYR A 162 9.34 -4.64 2.00
C TYR A 162 7.87 -5.00 1.88
N CYS A 163 7.45 -5.57 0.75
CA CYS A 163 6.06 -5.98 0.52
C CYS A 163 5.59 -7.02 1.53
N LEU A 164 6.45 -7.97 1.93
CA LEU A 164 6.12 -8.95 2.97
C LEU A 164 5.93 -8.29 4.34
N VAL A 165 6.81 -7.38 4.74
CA VAL A 165 6.68 -6.61 5.99
C VAL A 165 5.40 -5.77 5.97
N MET A 166 5.07 -5.16 4.85
CA MET A 166 3.87 -4.33 4.67
C MET A 166 2.58 -5.11 4.90
N ILE A 167 2.47 -6.35 4.40
CA ILE A 167 1.26 -7.16 4.58
C ILE A 167 1.23 -7.93 5.90
N LEU A 168 2.37 -8.02 6.61
CA LEU A 168 2.54 -8.83 7.82
C LEU A 168 1.52 -8.50 8.93
N PRO A 169 1.24 -7.24 9.29
CA PRO A 169 0.27 -6.91 10.32
C PRO A 169 -1.13 -7.44 10.01
N THR A 170 -1.55 -7.36 8.74
CA THR A 170 -2.84 -7.90 8.29
C THR A 170 -2.88 -9.42 8.38
N VAL A 171 -1.79 -10.10 8.02
CA VAL A 171 -1.69 -11.56 8.15
C VAL A 171 -1.75 -11.98 9.61
N ILE A 172 -1.08 -11.26 10.51
CA ILE A 172 -1.13 -11.51 11.96
C ILE A 172 -2.56 -11.33 12.47
N LEU A 173 -3.23 -10.22 12.14
CA LEU A 173 -4.61 -9.97 12.57
C LEU A 173 -5.59 -11.02 12.03
N ALA A 174 -5.44 -11.41 10.77
CA ALA A 174 -6.24 -12.48 10.16
C ALA A 174 -6.03 -13.82 10.87
N THR A 175 -4.77 -14.14 11.22
CA THR A 175 -4.45 -15.37 11.94
C THR A 175 -5.04 -15.35 13.36
N VAL A 176 -4.93 -14.22 14.06
CA VAL A 176 -5.56 -14.05 15.38
C VAL A 176 -7.09 -14.18 15.28
N ALA A 177 -7.69 -13.58 14.24
CA ALA A 177 -9.12 -13.70 14.00
C ALA A 177 -9.55 -15.14 13.65
N LEU A 178 -8.70 -15.92 12.97
CA LEU A 178 -8.95 -17.35 12.71
C LEU A 178 -8.91 -18.18 14.00
N LEU A 179 -7.89 -17.97 14.83
CA LEU A 179 -7.67 -18.78 16.04
C LEU A 179 -8.67 -18.46 17.15
N PHE A 180 -9.06 -17.19 17.28
CA PHE A 180 -9.90 -16.70 18.38
C PHE A 180 -11.28 -16.23 17.93
N GLY A 181 -11.60 -16.32 16.64
CA GLY A 181 -12.78 -15.68 16.04
C GLY A 181 -14.10 -16.06 16.68
N GLN A 182 -14.28 -17.32 17.07
CA GLN A 182 -15.52 -17.76 17.75
C GLN A 182 -15.75 -17.09 19.10
N LYS A 183 -14.69 -16.62 19.78
CA LYS A 183 -14.79 -15.90 21.06
C LYS A 183 -14.74 -14.38 20.89
N PHE A 184 -14.22 -13.89 19.75
CA PHE A 184 -13.96 -12.47 19.49
C PHE A 184 -15.16 -11.76 18.87
N PHE A 185 -15.84 -12.38 17.89
CA PHE A 185 -16.96 -11.77 17.18
C PHE A 185 -18.14 -11.38 18.10
N PRO A 186 -18.57 -12.20 19.09
CA PRO A 186 -19.63 -11.81 20.01
C PRO A 186 -19.27 -10.64 20.94
N ARG A 187 -17.96 -10.41 21.20
CA ARG A 187 -17.51 -9.29 22.02
C ARG A 187 -17.42 -8.00 21.23
N LEU A 188 -17.07 -8.06 19.95
CA LEU A 188 -17.07 -6.89 19.07
C LEU A 188 -18.49 -6.34 18.86
N GLU A 189 -19.50 -7.21 18.77
CA GLU A 189 -20.92 -6.78 18.65
C GLU A 189 -21.41 -6.00 19.85
N ARG A 190 -20.83 -6.22 21.03
CA ARG A 190 -21.18 -5.48 22.24
C ARG A 190 -20.49 -4.12 22.36
N LEU A 191 -19.48 -3.86 21.52
CA LEU A 191 -18.69 -2.62 21.52
C LEU A 191 -19.06 -1.66 20.38
N ILE A 192 -19.90 -2.11 19.44
CA ILE A 192 -20.45 -1.29 18.36
C ILE A 192 -21.93 -1.10 18.66
N PRO A 193 -22.35 0.07 19.19
CA PRO A 193 -23.76 0.38 19.45
C PRO A 193 -24.55 0.46 18.16
#